data_9cf9d438d981db4ee5659a3db7c22d06
#
_entry.id   9cf9d438d981db4ee5659a3db7c22d06
#
_cell.length_a   1.000
_cell.length_b   1.000
_cell.length_c   1.000
_cell.angle_alpha   90.00
_cell.angle_beta   90.00
_cell.angle_gamma   90.00
#
_symmetry.space_group_name_H-M   'P 1'
#
loop_
_entity.id
_entity.type
_entity.pdbx_description
1 polymer ?
#
loop_
_entity_poly.entity_id
_entity_poly.type
_entity_poly.pdbx_seq_one_letter_code
_entity_poly.pdbx_strand_id
1 'polypeptide(L)'
;MRFGSSVLRSRSLIRYDPAGDGALAPMSLDELVDRYHRAADAFSRGDPDPVKELYSEADDVTLANPFGPARRGGQQVMDALDFASSRMSDGEVVGFDELARYTSADLATILEVEHWRARIGGRNSVEPFQLRVTTTFRRERGEWKIVHRHADPISTEDDSGPLRTS
;
A
#
# COMPACT_ATOMS: atom_id res chain seq x y z
N MET A 1 15.18 25.27 37.07
CA MET A 1 15.52 25.21 35.60
C MET A 1 14.56 24.23 34.94
N ARG A 2 13.62 24.72 34.14
CA ARG A 2 12.68 23.89 33.39
C ARG A 2 13.12 23.90 31.93
N PHE A 3 13.44 22.74 31.37
CA PHE A 3 13.68 22.57 29.94
C PHE A 3 12.35 22.24 29.26
N GLY A 4 11.88 23.15 28.41
CA GLY A 4 10.70 22.94 27.59
C GLY A 4 11.07 22.16 26.33
N SER A 5 10.43 21.00 26.12
CA SER A 5 10.48 20.28 24.86
C SER A 5 9.58 20.96 23.84
N SER A 6 10.20 21.50 22.80
CA SER A 6 9.51 22.04 21.62
C SER A 6 9.14 20.90 20.68
N VAL A 7 7.84 20.61 20.60
CA VAL A 7 7.28 19.71 19.58
C VAL A 7 7.16 20.51 18.29
N LEU A 8 8.05 20.24 17.33
CA LEU A 8 7.95 20.76 15.96
C LEU A 8 6.80 20.08 15.25
N ARG A 9 5.65 20.76 15.16
CA ARG A 9 4.57 20.40 14.27
C ARG A 9 5.03 20.66 12.83
N SER A 10 5.18 19.59 12.05
CA SER A 10 5.38 19.69 10.60
C SER A 10 4.17 20.38 9.99
N ARG A 11 4.34 21.61 9.56
CA ARG A 11 3.35 22.35 8.78
C ARG A 11 3.52 21.91 7.33
N SER A 12 2.51 21.26 6.79
CA SER A 12 2.36 21.06 5.34
C SER A 12 2.46 22.44 4.65
N LEU A 13 3.54 22.63 3.90
CA LEU A 13 3.73 23.83 3.09
C LEU A 13 2.84 23.70 1.84
N ILE A 14 1.72 24.41 1.86
CA ILE A 14 0.94 24.68 0.63
C ILE A 14 1.89 25.47 -0.29
N ARG A 15 2.35 24.85 -1.39
CA ARG A 15 3.09 25.55 -2.43
C ARG A 15 2.12 26.43 -3.21
N TYR A 16 2.30 27.72 -3.11
CA TYR A 16 1.59 28.71 -3.95
C TYR A 16 2.22 28.68 -5.35
N ASP A 17 1.41 28.39 -6.36
CA ASP A 17 1.77 28.52 -7.77
C ASP A 17 1.42 29.94 -8.24
N PRO A 18 2.40 30.76 -8.70
CA PRO A 18 2.17 32.10 -9.15
C PRO A 18 1.55 32.22 -10.57
N ALA A 19 1.24 31.08 -11.25
CA ALA A 19 0.71 31.08 -12.62
C ALA A 19 -0.83 31.02 -12.73
N GLY A 20 -1.56 30.98 -11.62
CA GLY A 20 -2.91 31.54 -11.50
C GLY A 20 -4.07 30.86 -12.23
N ASP A 21 -4.09 29.54 -12.40
CA ASP A 21 -5.31 28.83 -12.85
C ASP A 21 -5.98 27.95 -11.78
N GLY A 22 -5.47 27.96 -10.55
CA GLY A 22 -6.13 27.29 -9.41
C GLY A 22 -6.17 25.76 -9.46
N ALA A 23 -5.56 25.12 -10.46
CA ALA A 23 -5.43 23.68 -10.50
C ALA A 23 -4.36 23.22 -9.49
N LEU A 24 -4.74 22.34 -8.58
CA LEU A 24 -3.78 21.69 -7.68
C LEU A 24 -2.77 20.94 -8.54
N ALA A 25 -1.47 21.10 -8.23
CA ALA A 25 -0.43 20.32 -8.90
C ALA A 25 -0.74 18.82 -8.76
N PRO A 26 -0.56 18.01 -9.82
CA PRO A 26 -0.79 16.58 -9.72
C PRO A 26 0.06 15.95 -8.62
N MET A 27 -0.52 14.99 -7.90
CA MET A 27 0.12 14.29 -6.80
C MET A 27 1.43 13.66 -7.27
N SER A 28 2.51 13.89 -6.54
CA SER A 28 3.80 13.25 -6.78
C SER A 28 3.75 11.75 -6.42
N LEU A 29 4.75 10.99 -6.87
CA LEU A 29 4.88 9.58 -6.49
C LEU A 29 5.02 9.42 -4.96
N ASP A 30 5.83 10.26 -4.32
CA ASP A 30 6.04 10.18 -2.87
C ASP A 30 4.74 10.48 -2.10
N GLU A 31 3.97 11.45 -2.53
CA GLU A 31 2.66 11.73 -1.94
C GLU A 31 1.67 10.56 -2.11
N LEU A 32 1.71 9.86 -3.26
CA LEU A 32 0.90 8.65 -3.47
C LEU A 32 1.33 7.52 -2.56
N VAL A 33 2.63 7.27 -2.42
CA VAL A 33 3.19 6.24 -1.52
C VAL A 33 2.80 6.54 -0.07
N ASP A 34 2.97 7.77 0.39
CA ASP A 34 2.55 8.20 1.72
C ASP A 34 1.03 8.04 1.93
N ARG A 35 0.23 8.29 0.89
CA ARG A 35 -1.22 8.08 0.95
C ARG A 35 -1.57 6.60 1.02
N TYR A 36 -0.86 5.75 0.26
CA TYR A 36 -1.01 4.30 0.34
C TYR A 36 -0.67 3.78 1.75
N HIS A 37 0.45 4.19 2.32
CA HIS A 37 0.86 3.78 3.67
C HIS A 37 -0.19 4.15 4.73
N ARG A 38 -0.79 5.34 4.63
CA ARG A 38 -1.91 5.72 5.52
C ARG A 38 -3.19 4.92 5.28
N ALA A 39 -3.50 4.64 4.00
CA ALA A 39 -4.69 3.88 3.61
C ALA A 39 -4.62 2.42 4.04
N ALA A 40 -3.42 1.82 4.08
CA ALA A 40 -3.18 0.46 4.55
C ALA A 40 -3.66 0.22 5.99
N ASP A 41 -3.64 1.26 6.81
CA ASP A 41 -4.14 1.20 8.18
C ASP A 41 -5.67 1.02 8.24
N ALA A 42 -6.42 1.72 7.39
CA ALA A 42 -7.87 1.50 7.25
C ALA A 42 -8.17 0.10 6.69
N PHE A 43 -7.39 -0.34 5.71
CA PHE A 43 -7.49 -1.68 5.10
C PHE A 43 -7.34 -2.79 6.16
N SER A 44 -6.41 -2.64 7.11
CA SER A 44 -6.18 -3.61 8.20
C SER A 44 -7.38 -3.73 9.16
N ARG A 45 -8.24 -2.73 9.18
CA ARG A 45 -9.49 -2.69 9.98
C ARG A 45 -10.74 -3.09 9.20
N GLY A 46 -10.59 -3.53 7.96
CA GLY A 46 -11.70 -3.98 7.12
C GLY A 46 -12.31 -2.91 6.21
N ASP A 47 -11.65 -1.74 6.07
CA ASP A 47 -12.05 -0.68 5.15
C ASP A 47 -11.10 -0.62 3.94
N PRO A 48 -11.49 -1.14 2.76
CA PRO A 48 -10.65 -1.18 1.57
C PRO A 48 -10.70 0.12 0.76
N ASP A 49 -11.71 0.97 0.94
CA ASP A 49 -11.99 2.08 0.04
C ASP A 49 -10.82 3.07 -0.12
N PRO A 50 -10.12 3.50 0.95
CA PRO A 50 -8.98 4.39 0.80
C PRO A 50 -7.83 3.81 -0.05
N VAL A 51 -7.63 2.48 -0.03
CA VAL A 51 -6.63 1.80 -0.86
C VAL A 51 -7.13 1.70 -2.30
N LYS A 52 -8.40 1.36 -2.52
CA LYS A 52 -9.00 1.20 -3.86
C LYS A 52 -8.90 2.46 -4.70
N GLU A 53 -9.08 3.65 -4.09
CA GLU A 53 -8.94 4.95 -4.77
C GLU A 53 -7.57 5.18 -5.43
N LEU A 54 -6.54 4.49 -4.94
CA LEU A 54 -5.16 4.64 -5.42
C LEU A 54 -4.84 3.76 -6.63
N TYR A 55 -5.68 2.75 -6.88
CA TYR A 55 -5.49 1.83 -8.00
C TYR A 55 -5.97 2.41 -9.33
N SER A 56 -5.36 1.92 -10.41
CA SER A 56 -5.87 2.11 -11.76
C SER A 56 -7.13 1.26 -11.98
N GLU A 57 -8.07 1.79 -12.77
CA GLU A 57 -9.27 1.07 -13.22
C GLU A 57 -9.07 0.37 -14.58
N ALA A 58 -7.86 0.42 -15.14
CA ALA A 58 -7.56 -0.13 -16.46
C ALA A 58 -7.66 -1.67 -16.49
N ASP A 59 -7.85 -2.22 -17.69
CA ASP A 59 -7.99 -3.66 -17.89
C ASP A 59 -6.70 -4.46 -17.67
N ASP A 60 -5.56 -3.78 -17.57
CA ASP A 60 -4.24 -4.39 -17.38
C ASP A 60 -3.74 -4.33 -15.93
N VAL A 61 -4.48 -3.68 -15.02
CA VAL A 61 -4.13 -3.64 -13.60
C VAL A 61 -4.15 -5.06 -13.01
N THR A 62 -3.21 -5.35 -12.12
CA THR A 62 -3.06 -6.68 -11.53
C THR A 62 -2.83 -6.64 -10.03
N LEU A 63 -3.31 -7.66 -9.34
CA LEU A 63 -3.11 -7.87 -7.92
C LEU A 63 -2.83 -9.36 -7.65
N ALA A 64 -1.75 -9.63 -6.94
CA ALA A 64 -1.46 -10.91 -6.32
C ALA A 64 -1.28 -10.70 -4.82
N ASN A 65 -2.17 -11.25 -4.02
CA ASN A 65 -2.12 -11.16 -2.57
C ASN A 65 -2.26 -12.55 -1.93
N PRO A 66 -1.96 -12.74 -0.63
CA PRO A 66 -1.99 -14.05 0.01
C PRO A 66 -3.38 -14.72 0.09
N PHE A 67 -4.45 -13.99 -0.22
CA PHE A 67 -5.83 -14.47 -0.03
C PHE A 67 -6.45 -15.11 -1.28
N GLY A 68 -5.68 -15.36 -2.32
CA GLY A 68 -6.23 -16.02 -3.51
C GLY A 68 -5.33 -15.92 -4.74
N PRO A 69 -5.83 -16.39 -5.88
CA PRO A 69 -5.06 -16.32 -7.13
C PRO A 69 -4.89 -14.87 -7.59
N ALA A 70 -3.87 -14.63 -8.42
CA ALA A 70 -3.67 -13.33 -9.05
C ALA A 70 -4.90 -12.90 -9.86
N ARG A 71 -5.19 -11.61 -9.84
CA ARG A 71 -6.32 -10.97 -10.53
C ARG A 71 -5.81 -9.99 -11.57
N ARG A 72 -6.58 -9.81 -12.62
CA ARG A 72 -6.32 -8.83 -13.69
C ARG A 72 -7.60 -8.12 -14.09
N GLY A 73 -7.48 -6.80 -14.31
CA GLY A 73 -8.59 -5.90 -14.66
C GLY A 73 -9.19 -5.23 -13.44
N GLY A 74 -9.60 -3.95 -13.62
CA GLY A 74 -10.04 -3.09 -12.54
C GLY A 74 -11.07 -3.73 -11.62
N GLN A 75 -12.18 -4.25 -12.17
CA GLN A 75 -13.24 -4.85 -11.35
C GLN A 75 -12.74 -6.05 -10.52
N GLN A 76 -11.99 -6.97 -11.12
CA GLN A 76 -11.47 -8.14 -10.40
C GLN A 76 -10.48 -7.77 -9.29
N VAL A 77 -9.69 -6.70 -9.50
CA VAL A 77 -8.78 -6.18 -8.48
C VAL A 77 -9.56 -5.54 -7.34
N MET A 78 -10.61 -4.76 -7.63
CA MET A 78 -11.47 -4.16 -6.59
C MET A 78 -12.15 -5.24 -5.74
N ASP A 79 -12.74 -6.27 -6.37
CA ASP A 79 -13.34 -7.39 -5.68
C ASP A 79 -12.35 -8.16 -4.78
N ALA A 80 -11.10 -8.30 -5.24
CA ALA A 80 -10.05 -8.96 -4.46
C ALA A 80 -9.57 -8.11 -3.27
N LEU A 81 -9.55 -6.79 -3.40
CA LEU A 81 -9.26 -5.87 -2.30
C LEU A 81 -10.38 -5.90 -1.25
N ASP A 82 -11.64 -5.89 -1.67
CA ASP A 82 -12.80 -6.03 -0.78
C ASP A 82 -12.74 -7.35 -0.01
N PHE A 83 -12.48 -8.45 -0.72
CA PHE A 83 -12.34 -9.76 -0.09
C PHE A 83 -11.19 -9.79 0.92
N ALA A 84 -9.99 -9.31 0.54
CA ALA A 84 -8.82 -9.34 1.41
C ALA A 84 -9.03 -8.50 2.68
N SER A 85 -9.58 -7.29 2.56
CA SER A 85 -9.88 -6.42 3.69
C SER A 85 -10.93 -7.05 4.61
N SER A 86 -11.98 -7.68 4.06
CA SER A 86 -13.01 -8.38 4.85
C SER A 86 -12.48 -9.53 5.70
N ARG A 87 -11.27 -10.01 5.40
CA ARG A 87 -10.58 -11.05 6.19
C ARG A 87 -9.77 -10.49 7.36
N MET A 88 -9.69 -9.17 7.49
CA MET A 88 -8.92 -8.47 8.52
C MET A 88 -9.84 -7.70 9.47
N SER A 89 -9.48 -7.62 10.73
CA SER A 89 -10.11 -6.75 11.73
C SER A 89 -9.12 -6.41 12.85
N ASP A 90 -9.43 -5.34 13.59
CA ASP A 90 -8.63 -4.86 14.72
C ASP A 90 -7.15 -4.65 14.37
N GLY A 91 -6.90 -4.25 13.12
CA GLY A 91 -5.56 -4.18 12.57
C GLY A 91 -4.91 -2.81 12.69
N GLU A 92 -3.60 -2.83 12.58
CA GLU A 92 -2.74 -1.67 12.40
C GLU A 92 -1.55 -2.04 11.52
N VAL A 93 -1.01 -1.06 10.79
CA VAL A 93 0.27 -1.20 10.09
C VAL A 93 1.35 -0.58 10.96
N VAL A 94 2.32 -1.41 11.35
CA VAL A 94 3.39 -1.03 12.29
C VAL A 94 4.51 -0.26 11.59
N GLY A 95 4.76 -0.57 10.31
CA GLY A 95 5.79 0.12 9.54
C GLY A 95 5.99 -0.44 8.13
N PHE A 96 6.82 0.26 7.38
CA PHE A 96 7.23 -0.05 6.03
C PHE A 96 8.73 0.11 5.90
N ASP A 97 9.43 -0.92 5.44
CA ASP A 97 10.87 -0.89 5.16
C ASP A 97 11.07 -0.92 3.65
N GLU A 98 11.30 0.24 3.03
CA GLU A 98 11.63 0.33 1.61
C GLU A 98 13.03 -0.26 1.36
N LEU A 99 13.10 -1.32 0.55
CA LEU A 99 14.35 -2.01 0.20
C LEU A 99 14.93 -1.50 -1.10
N ALA A 100 14.08 -1.15 -2.06
CA ALA A 100 14.50 -0.64 -3.37
C ALA A 100 13.38 0.16 -4.04
N ARG A 101 13.81 1.15 -4.83
CA ARG A 101 12.92 1.97 -5.67
C ARG A 101 13.54 2.16 -7.04
N TYR A 102 12.76 1.88 -8.08
CA TYR A 102 13.15 2.07 -9.47
C TYR A 102 12.14 3.02 -10.11
N THR A 103 12.62 4.13 -10.67
CA THR A 103 11.74 5.20 -11.16
C THR A 103 12.16 5.65 -12.55
N SER A 104 11.18 5.80 -13.44
CA SER A 104 11.26 6.49 -14.72
C SER A 104 10.26 7.64 -14.78
N ALA A 105 10.09 8.28 -15.92
CA ALA A 105 9.15 9.41 -16.07
C ALA A 105 7.69 9.00 -15.76
N ASP A 106 7.28 7.79 -16.18
CA ASP A 106 5.89 7.36 -16.15
C ASP A 106 5.66 6.01 -15.46
N LEU A 107 6.73 5.36 -14.99
CA LEU A 107 6.67 4.08 -14.30
C LEU A 107 7.61 4.07 -13.10
N ALA A 108 7.15 3.53 -11.99
CA ALA A 108 7.96 3.29 -10.82
C ALA A 108 7.63 1.95 -10.18
N THR A 109 8.63 1.30 -9.59
CA THR A 109 8.44 0.07 -8.80
C THR A 109 9.12 0.23 -7.47
N ILE A 110 8.42 -0.13 -6.39
CA ILE A 110 8.93 -0.13 -5.03
C ILE A 110 8.86 -1.55 -4.49
N LEU A 111 9.96 -1.99 -3.90
CA LEU A 111 10.05 -3.22 -3.11
C LEU A 111 10.16 -2.83 -1.65
N GLU A 112 9.26 -3.34 -0.83
CA GLU A 112 9.23 -3.06 0.61
C GLU A 112 8.84 -4.29 1.45
N VAL A 113 9.16 -4.26 2.73
CA VAL A 113 8.60 -5.13 3.74
C VAL A 113 7.56 -4.34 4.52
N GLU A 114 6.34 -4.83 4.51
CA GLU A 114 5.24 -4.27 5.29
C GLU A 114 5.08 -5.05 6.60
N HIS A 115 5.01 -4.35 7.72
CA HIS A 115 4.84 -4.91 9.06
C HIS A 115 3.41 -4.64 9.55
N TRP A 116 2.67 -5.71 9.78
CA TRP A 116 1.25 -5.67 10.10
C TRP A 116 0.96 -6.36 11.43
N ARG A 117 -0.13 -5.95 12.05
CA ARG A 117 -0.80 -6.70 13.11
C ARG A 117 -2.29 -6.67 12.81
N ALA A 118 -2.94 -7.82 12.79
CA ALA A 118 -4.38 -7.90 12.58
C ALA A 118 -4.93 -9.24 13.08
N ARG A 119 -6.23 -9.27 13.27
CA ARG A 119 -7.00 -10.49 13.38
C ARG A 119 -7.37 -10.96 11.98
N ILE A 120 -6.95 -12.16 11.59
CA ILE A 120 -7.12 -12.68 10.23
C ILE A 120 -8.07 -13.88 10.23
N GLY A 121 -9.04 -13.85 9.31
CA GLY A 121 -9.91 -15.00 9.05
C GLY A 121 -10.78 -15.43 10.23
N GLY A 122 -11.14 -14.48 11.11
CA GLY A 122 -11.96 -14.76 12.29
C GLY A 122 -11.21 -15.44 13.45
N ARG A 123 -9.87 -15.43 13.45
CA ARG A 123 -9.07 -15.89 14.59
C ARG A 123 -9.36 -15.05 15.83
N ASN A 124 -9.15 -15.61 17.02
CA ASN A 124 -9.47 -14.92 18.28
C ASN A 124 -8.43 -13.89 18.72
N SER A 125 -7.21 -13.92 18.15
CA SER A 125 -6.08 -13.06 18.52
C SER A 125 -5.65 -12.15 17.37
N VAL A 126 -5.13 -10.97 17.73
CA VAL A 126 -4.40 -10.10 16.81
C VAL A 126 -2.95 -10.60 16.76
N GLU A 127 -2.48 -10.99 15.58
CA GLU A 127 -1.15 -11.55 15.38
C GLU A 127 -0.29 -10.65 14.49
N PRO A 128 1.02 -10.52 14.78
CA PRO A 128 1.92 -9.85 13.88
C PRO A 128 2.23 -10.73 12.66
N PHE A 129 2.37 -10.09 11.50
CA PHE A 129 2.85 -10.73 10.28
C PHE A 129 3.57 -9.71 9.40
N GLN A 130 4.37 -10.23 8.48
CA GLN A 130 5.11 -9.42 7.53
C GLN A 130 4.78 -9.87 6.11
N LEU A 131 4.73 -8.90 5.21
CA LEU A 131 4.58 -9.15 3.78
C LEU A 131 5.79 -8.60 3.03
N ARG A 132 6.32 -9.39 2.11
CA ARG A 132 7.22 -8.91 1.09
C ARG A 132 6.37 -8.40 -0.06
N VAL A 133 6.53 -7.13 -0.39
CA VAL A 133 5.63 -6.44 -1.32
C VAL A 133 6.41 -5.80 -2.45
N THR A 134 5.92 -5.98 -3.66
CA THR A 134 6.35 -5.23 -4.84
C THR A 134 5.15 -4.48 -5.37
N THR A 135 5.24 -3.15 -5.41
CA THR A 135 4.20 -2.29 -5.96
C THR A 135 4.73 -1.54 -7.17
N THR A 136 4.01 -1.61 -8.29
CA THR A 136 4.30 -0.83 -9.49
C THR A 136 3.26 0.26 -9.67
N PHE A 137 3.75 1.45 -9.90
CA PHE A 137 2.99 2.67 -10.13
C PHE A 137 3.18 3.12 -11.58
N ARG A 138 2.13 3.63 -12.19
CA ARG A 138 2.14 4.20 -13.54
C ARG A 138 1.50 5.58 -13.52
N ARG A 139 2.03 6.49 -14.34
CA ARG A 139 1.42 7.79 -14.55
C ARG A 139 0.34 7.67 -15.61
N GLU A 140 -0.91 7.97 -15.24
CA GLU A 140 -2.07 7.93 -16.10
C GLU A 140 -2.71 9.32 -16.15
N ARG A 141 -2.76 9.95 -17.33
CA ARG A 141 -3.32 11.31 -17.50
C ARG A 141 -2.70 12.36 -16.56
N GLY A 142 -1.40 12.18 -16.23
CA GLY A 142 -0.67 13.09 -15.34
C GLY A 142 -0.70 12.68 -13.86
N GLU A 143 -1.52 11.72 -13.46
CA GLU A 143 -1.64 11.23 -12.08
C GLU A 143 -0.97 9.86 -11.92
N TRP A 144 -0.31 9.63 -10.78
CA TRP A 144 0.21 8.33 -10.43
C TRP A 144 -0.91 7.42 -9.91
N LYS A 145 -0.92 6.16 -10.37
CA LYS A 145 -1.84 5.10 -9.95
C LYS A 145 -1.09 3.80 -9.70
N ILE A 146 -1.58 2.96 -8.77
CA ILE A 146 -1.09 1.59 -8.60
C ILE A 146 -1.63 0.75 -9.75
N VAL A 147 -0.74 0.10 -10.51
CA VAL A 147 -1.10 -0.80 -11.61
C VAL A 147 -0.76 -2.25 -11.34
N HIS A 148 0.11 -2.51 -10.37
CA HIS A 148 0.43 -3.86 -9.93
C HIS A 148 0.81 -3.85 -8.45
N ARG A 149 0.35 -4.85 -7.71
CA ARG A 149 0.86 -5.17 -6.39
C ARG A 149 0.98 -6.68 -6.24
N HIS A 150 2.14 -7.13 -5.79
CA HIS A 150 2.37 -8.50 -5.38
C HIS A 150 2.80 -8.51 -3.91
N ALA A 151 2.13 -9.31 -3.10
CA ALA A 151 2.41 -9.44 -1.69
C ALA A 151 2.40 -10.91 -1.26
N ASP A 152 3.49 -11.35 -0.64
CA ASP A 152 3.64 -12.68 -0.06
C ASP A 152 3.99 -12.58 1.43
N PRO A 153 3.48 -13.50 2.27
CA PRO A 153 3.93 -13.59 3.65
C PRO A 153 5.40 -13.98 3.69
N ILE A 154 6.15 -13.33 4.59
CA ILE A 154 7.53 -13.72 4.87
C ILE A 154 7.48 -14.86 5.89
N SER A 155 7.96 -16.04 5.47
CA SER A 155 8.29 -17.13 6.38
C SER A 155 9.74 -17.01 6.84
N THR A 156 10.06 -17.54 8.01
CA THR A 156 11.45 -17.72 8.43
C THR A 156 12.19 -18.60 7.42
N GLU A 157 13.46 -18.30 7.18
CA GLU A 157 14.32 -19.19 6.40
C GLU A 157 14.35 -20.56 7.08
N ASP A 158 13.82 -21.57 6.44
CA ASP A 158 13.99 -22.97 6.83
C ASP A 158 14.34 -23.79 5.60
N ASP A 159 15.09 -24.87 5.82
CA ASP A 159 15.54 -25.79 4.76
C ASP A 159 14.38 -26.54 4.09
N SER A 160 13.18 -26.48 4.65
CA SER A 160 11.99 -27.14 4.09
C SER A 160 11.33 -26.32 2.95
N GLY A 161 11.70 -25.04 2.83
CA GLY A 161 11.29 -24.12 1.76
C GLY A 161 9.78 -23.99 1.55
N PRO A 162 9.34 -22.89 0.89
CA PRO A 162 7.93 -22.68 0.59
C PRO A 162 7.39 -23.57 -0.54
N LEU A 163 8.26 -24.31 -1.21
CA LEU A 163 7.89 -25.16 -2.35
C LEU A 163 7.42 -26.54 -1.88
N ARG A 164 6.27 -26.56 -1.21
CA ARG A 164 5.56 -27.83 -0.99
C ARG A 164 4.85 -28.19 -2.29
N THR A 165 5.29 -29.25 -2.92
CA THR A 165 4.50 -29.93 -3.95
C THR A 165 3.29 -30.58 -3.28
N SER A 166 2.11 -30.17 -3.66
CA SER A 166 0.84 -30.85 -3.34
C SER A 166 0.74 -32.15 -4.10
#